data_f757cb3cd0471dd20c97e15e646da840
#
_entry.id   f757cb3cd0471dd20c97e15e646da840
#
_cell.length_a   1.000
_cell.length_b   1.000
_cell.length_c   1.000
_cell.angle_alpha   90.00
_cell.angle_beta   90.00
_cell.angle_gamma   90.00
#
_symmetry.space_group_name_H-M   'P 1'
#
loop_
_entity.id
_entity.type
_entity.pdbx_description
1 polymer ?
#
loop_
_entity_poly.entity_id
_entity_poly.type
_entity_poly.pdbx_seq_one_letter_code
_entity_poly.pdbx_strand_id
1 'polypeptide(L)'
;MASPPLSNSRHFHVDAPCSQVFPLFTARGEKAWAPGWDPEMLGGDAARGSVFRTRHAETETVWIVTDYQPDHYKVSYARIALGSNMGLVDVACDPDSGGSSVTVRYTLTGLNKEGDAFVREFLSDPHYTRFIEEWRTTITAALRAKDAAPR
;
A
#
# COMPACT_ATOMS: atom_id res chain seq x y z
N MET A 1 -8.59 19.20 21.26
CA MET A 1 -8.90 19.42 19.87
C MET A 1 -8.34 18.28 19.01
N ALA A 2 -9.15 17.80 18.07
CA ALA A 2 -8.71 16.76 17.16
C ALA A 2 -7.69 17.33 16.16
N SER A 3 -6.65 16.55 15.86
CA SER A 3 -5.70 16.89 14.81
C SER A 3 -6.30 16.60 13.44
N PRO A 4 -6.04 17.44 12.42
CA PRO A 4 -6.50 17.14 11.08
C PRO A 4 -5.76 15.93 10.52
N PRO A 5 -6.36 15.22 9.53
CA PRO A 5 -5.63 14.14 8.85
C PRO A 5 -4.38 14.68 8.17
N LEU A 6 -3.32 13.89 8.19
CA LEU A 6 -2.09 14.19 7.44
C LEU A 6 -2.03 13.29 6.21
N SER A 7 -1.40 13.80 5.16
CA SER A 7 -1.32 13.06 3.91
C SER A 7 0.05 13.27 3.28
N ASN A 8 0.53 12.24 2.60
CA ASN A 8 1.69 12.36 1.72
C ASN A 8 1.51 11.45 0.50
N SER A 9 2.06 11.83 -0.61
CA SER A 9 1.94 11.12 -1.87
C SER A 9 3.29 11.13 -2.58
N ARG A 10 3.65 9.97 -3.17
CA ARG A 10 4.85 9.83 -4.00
C ARG A 10 4.53 8.93 -5.16
N HIS A 11 5.28 9.10 -6.24
CA HIS A 11 5.17 8.22 -7.40
C HIS A 11 6.53 7.65 -7.75
N PHE A 12 6.54 6.52 -8.42
CA PHE A 12 7.77 5.89 -8.92
C PHE A 12 7.48 5.16 -10.23
N HIS A 13 8.54 5.01 -11.03
CA HIS A 13 8.46 4.30 -12.30
C HIS A 13 8.82 2.82 -12.14
N VAL A 14 8.09 1.96 -12.85
CA VAL A 14 8.38 0.52 -12.93
C VAL A 14 8.45 0.14 -14.42
N ASP A 15 9.48 -0.61 -14.80
CA ASP A 15 9.69 -1.05 -16.19
C ASP A 15 8.84 -2.27 -16.53
N ALA A 16 7.53 -2.13 -16.38
CA ALA A 16 6.56 -3.18 -16.70
C ALA A 16 5.20 -2.52 -16.95
N PRO A 17 4.33 -3.14 -17.77
CA PRO A 17 3.02 -2.55 -18.04
C PRO A 17 2.11 -2.63 -16.81
N CYS A 18 1.13 -1.72 -16.73
CA CYS A 18 0.19 -1.65 -15.62
C CYS A 18 -0.52 -3.00 -15.38
N SER A 19 -0.79 -3.76 -16.42
CA SER A 19 -1.44 -5.07 -16.29
C SER A 19 -0.62 -6.06 -15.46
N GLN A 20 0.70 -5.91 -15.41
CA GLN A 20 1.59 -6.74 -14.59
C GLN A 20 1.86 -6.13 -13.22
N VAL A 21 1.85 -4.81 -13.13
CA VAL A 21 2.21 -4.09 -11.90
C VAL A 21 1.01 -3.97 -10.95
N PHE A 22 -0.16 -3.63 -11.47
CA PHE A 22 -1.33 -3.37 -10.64
C PHE A 22 -1.74 -4.55 -9.75
N PRO A 23 -1.74 -5.81 -10.22
CA PRO A 23 -2.10 -6.95 -9.36
C PRO A 23 -1.24 -7.09 -8.09
N LEU A 24 -0.06 -6.48 -8.07
CA LEU A 24 0.84 -6.51 -6.91
C LEU A 24 0.32 -5.67 -5.74
N PHE A 25 -0.69 -4.84 -5.96
CA PHE A 25 -1.24 -3.94 -4.93
C PHE A 25 -2.53 -4.47 -4.30
N THR A 26 -2.92 -5.70 -4.58
CA THR A 26 -3.98 -6.38 -3.83
C THR A 26 -3.38 -7.02 -2.57
N ALA A 27 -4.23 -7.39 -1.62
CA ALA A 27 -3.77 -8.05 -0.39
C ALA A 27 -2.90 -9.27 -0.69
N ARG A 28 -3.33 -10.12 -1.62
CA ARG A 28 -2.57 -11.31 -2.02
C ARG A 28 -1.36 -10.97 -2.86
N GLY A 29 -1.48 -9.97 -3.74
CA GLY A 29 -0.40 -9.57 -4.63
C GLY A 29 0.80 -9.01 -3.89
N GLU A 30 0.60 -8.34 -2.76
CA GLU A 30 1.69 -7.78 -1.97
C GLU A 30 2.59 -8.84 -1.35
N LYS A 31 2.12 -10.09 -1.24
CA LYS A 31 2.95 -11.20 -0.75
C LYS A 31 4.19 -11.44 -1.61
N ALA A 32 4.13 -11.05 -2.87
CA ALA A 32 5.24 -11.25 -3.79
C ALA A 32 6.42 -10.30 -3.53
N TRP A 33 6.18 -9.16 -2.89
CA TRP A 33 7.22 -8.13 -2.78
C TRP A 33 7.33 -7.46 -1.41
N ALA A 34 6.27 -7.44 -0.60
CA ALA A 34 6.31 -6.72 0.68
C ALA A 34 6.87 -7.62 1.79
N PRO A 35 8.04 -7.27 2.36
CA PRO A 35 8.64 -8.12 3.42
C PRO A 35 7.71 -8.24 4.63
N GLY A 36 7.53 -9.47 5.12
CA GLY A 36 6.72 -9.75 6.29
C GLY A 36 5.21 -9.61 6.08
N TRP A 37 4.77 -9.34 4.87
CA TRP A 37 3.36 -9.21 4.55
C TRP A 37 2.69 -10.58 4.51
N ASP A 38 1.77 -10.81 5.43
CA ASP A 38 1.04 -12.08 5.54
C ASP A 38 -0.42 -11.79 5.91
N PRO A 39 -1.26 -11.41 4.92
CA PRO A 39 -2.63 -11.03 5.19
C PRO A 39 -3.50 -12.26 5.49
N GLU A 40 -4.33 -12.13 6.51
CA GLU A 40 -5.38 -13.10 6.81
C GLU A 40 -6.68 -12.57 6.21
N MET A 41 -7.20 -13.25 5.21
CA MET A 41 -8.45 -12.85 4.56
C MET A 41 -9.64 -13.20 5.46
N LEU A 42 -10.40 -12.18 5.83
CA LEU A 42 -11.56 -12.33 6.71
C LEU A 42 -12.88 -12.40 5.93
N GLY A 43 -12.93 -11.75 4.76
CA GLY A 43 -14.09 -11.78 3.90
C GLY A 43 -13.75 -11.20 2.54
N GLY A 44 -14.15 -11.90 1.46
CA GLY A 44 -13.87 -11.48 0.10
C GLY A 44 -12.45 -11.78 -0.36
N ASP A 45 -11.99 -11.08 -1.37
CA ASP A 45 -10.65 -11.22 -1.93
C ASP A 45 -10.08 -9.83 -2.29
N ALA A 46 -10.36 -9.30 -3.48
CA ALA A 46 -9.86 -7.99 -3.89
C ALA A 46 -10.96 -6.94 -4.07
N ALA A 47 -12.20 -7.37 -4.25
CA ALA A 47 -13.33 -6.48 -4.55
C ALA A 47 -13.65 -5.53 -3.39
N ARG A 48 -14.29 -4.44 -3.71
CA ARG A 48 -14.79 -3.49 -2.72
C ARG A 48 -15.55 -4.21 -1.62
N GLY A 49 -15.27 -3.88 -0.36
CA GLY A 49 -15.88 -4.50 0.80
C GLY A 49 -15.09 -5.68 1.36
N SER A 50 -14.07 -6.18 0.64
CA SER A 50 -13.21 -7.26 1.16
C SER A 50 -12.44 -6.77 2.37
N VAL A 51 -12.32 -7.64 3.39
CA VAL A 51 -11.69 -7.32 4.67
C VAL A 51 -10.56 -8.30 4.94
N PHE A 52 -9.44 -7.82 5.41
CA PHE A 52 -8.33 -8.65 5.83
C PHE A 52 -7.57 -7.97 6.97
N ARG A 53 -6.72 -8.73 7.63
CA ARG A 53 -5.88 -8.17 8.69
C ARG A 53 -4.43 -8.59 8.48
N THR A 54 -3.54 -7.73 8.95
CA THR A 54 -2.10 -7.98 8.96
C THR A 54 -1.57 -7.74 10.37
N ARG A 55 -0.46 -8.39 10.69
CA ARG A 55 0.24 -8.17 11.96
C ARG A 55 1.68 -7.81 11.68
N HIS A 56 2.15 -6.81 12.39
CA HIS A 56 3.55 -6.43 12.39
C HIS A 56 3.98 -6.32 13.85
N ALA A 57 4.82 -7.26 14.32
CA ALA A 57 5.13 -7.41 15.73
C ALA A 57 3.84 -7.60 16.53
N GLU A 58 3.53 -6.74 17.49
CA GLU A 58 2.32 -6.85 18.31
C GLU A 58 1.17 -5.99 17.76
N THR A 59 1.41 -5.25 16.67
CA THR A 59 0.40 -4.35 16.11
C THR A 59 -0.43 -5.07 15.06
N GLU A 60 -1.74 -5.04 15.26
CA GLU A 60 -2.70 -5.57 14.28
C GLU A 60 -3.32 -4.42 13.50
N THR A 61 -3.40 -4.58 12.19
CA THR A 61 -4.07 -3.63 11.30
C THR A 61 -5.19 -4.35 10.57
N VAL A 62 -6.39 -3.78 10.61
CA VAL A 62 -7.53 -4.29 9.86
C VAL A 62 -7.75 -3.38 8.66
N TRP A 63 -7.98 -3.99 7.50
CA TRP A 63 -8.10 -3.32 6.22
C TRP A 63 -9.43 -3.65 5.56
N ILE A 64 -10.00 -2.68 4.89
CA ILE A 64 -11.16 -2.89 4.02
C ILE A 64 -10.92 -2.22 2.68
N VAL A 65 -11.22 -2.92 1.59
CA VAL A 65 -11.15 -2.35 0.24
C VAL A 65 -12.33 -1.39 0.08
N THR A 66 -12.05 -0.13 -0.14
CA THR A 66 -13.08 0.91 -0.32
C THR A 66 -13.37 1.16 -1.79
N ASP A 67 -12.42 0.90 -2.66
CA ASP A 67 -12.57 1.05 -4.11
C ASP A 67 -11.62 0.09 -4.81
N TYR A 68 -12.11 -0.58 -5.85
CA TYR A 68 -11.31 -1.50 -6.64
C TYR A 68 -11.74 -1.39 -8.09
N GLN A 69 -10.87 -0.82 -8.91
CA GLN A 69 -11.12 -0.57 -10.33
C GLN A 69 -9.98 -1.17 -11.16
N PRO A 70 -9.98 -2.51 -11.37
CA PRO A 70 -8.88 -3.16 -12.10
C PRO A 70 -8.75 -2.69 -13.54
N ASP A 71 -9.84 -2.26 -14.18
CA ASP A 71 -9.80 -1.74 -15.55
C ASP A 71 -9.13 -0.37 -15.65
N HIS A 72 -9.08 0.35 -14.54
CA HIS A 72 -8.44 1.67 -14.44
C HIS A 72 -7.17 1.63 -13.61
N TYR A 73 -6.77 0.44 -13.11
CA TYR A 73 -5.57 0.22 -12.31
C TYR A 73 -5.55 1.09 -11.04
N LYS A 74 -6.68 1.12 -10.33
CA LYS A 74 -6.83 1.86 -9.07
C LYS A 74 -7.39 0.96 -7.98
N VAL A 75 -6.84 1.10 -6.77
CA VAL A 75 -7.36 0.43 -5.58
C VAL A 75 -7.18 1.35 -4.39
N SER A 76 -8.18 1.36 -3.50
CA SER A 76 -8.12 2.14 -2.27
C SER A 76 -8.55 1.28 -1.10
N TYR A 77 -7.95 1.57 0.05
CA TYR A 77 -8.22 0.86 1.30
C TYR A 77 -8.48 1.86 2.40
N ALA A 78 -9.36 1.50 3.33
CA ALA A 78 -9.35 2.09 4.67
C ALA A 78 -8.67 1.09 5.59
N ARG A 79 -7.92 1.59 6.57
CA ARG A 79 -7.19 0.75 7.51
C ARG A 79 -7.26 1.32 8.91
N ILE A 80 -7.28 0.43 9.90
CA ILE A 80 -7.18 0.82 11.29
C ILE A 80 -6.12 -0.02 11.99
N ALA A 81 -5.13 0.67 12.56
CA ALA A 81 -4.16 0.07 13.48
C ALA A 81 -4.63 0.44 14.88
N LEU A 82 -5.31 -0.51 15.54
CA LEU A 82 -5.94 -0.25 16.84
C LEU A 82 -4.92 0.26 17.84
N GLY A 83 -5.30 1.31 18.57
CA GLY A 83 -4.43 1.94 19.54
C GLY A 83 -3.40 2.91 18.96
N SER A 84 -3.39 3.12 17.65
CA SER A 84 -2.42 3.99 16.99
C SER A 84 -3.05 4.97 16.00
N ASN A 85 -3.52 4.48 14.85
CA ASN A 85 -3.95 5.38 13.78
C ASN A 85 -4.97 4.71 12.86
N MET A 86 -5.64 5.52 12.07
CA MET A 86 -6.62 5.09 11.09
C MET A 86 -6.53 5.97 9.85
N GLY A 87 -6.84 5.45 8.70
CA GLY A 87 -6.86 6.27 7.50
C GLY A 87 -7.04 5.49 6.22
N LEU A 88 -6.56 6.11 5.15
CA LEU A 88 -6.76 5.65 3.79
C LEU A 88 -5.41 5.40 3.10
N VAL A 89 -5.41 4.41 2.21
CA VAL A 89 -4.29 4.16 1.29
C VAL A 89 -4.87 4.11 -0.12
N ASP A 90 -4.36 4.95 -1.00
CA ASP A 90 -4.78 5.01 -2.40
C ASP A 90 -3.60 4.65 -3.29
N VAL A 91 -3.80 3.72 -4.21
CA VAL A 91 -2.78 3.32 -5.18
C VAL A 91 -3.35 3.42 -6.59
N ALA A 92 -2.63 4.09 -7.46
CA ALA A 92 -3.00 4.21 -8.87
C ALA A 92 -1.78 3.89 -9.74
N CYS A 93 -2.02 3.18 -10.83
CA CYS A 93 -0.98 2.83 -11.79
C CYS A 93 -1.39 3.40 -13.15
N ASP A 94 -0.52 4.20 -13.75
CA ASP A 94 -0.76 4.84 -15.05
C ASP A 94 0.32 4.43 -16.05
N PRO A 95 -0.04 4.23 -17.32
CA PRO A 95 0.98 4.01 -18.36
C PRO A 95 1.97 5.17 -18.41
N ASP A 96 3.24 4.85 -18.52
CA ASP A 96 4.32 5.83 -18.61
C ASP A 96 5.36 5.30 -19.60
N SER A 97 6.21 6.16 -20.11
CA SER A 97 7.20 5.81 -21.15
C SER A 97 7.96 4.51 -20.84
N GLY A 98 7.63 3.44 -21.59
CA GLY A 98 8.25 2.14 -21.43
C GLY A 98 7.84 1.34 -20.20
N GLY A 99 6.77 1.76 -19.49
CA GLY A 99 6.32 1.04 -18.31
C GLY A 99 5.15 1.69 -17.62
N SER A 100 5.24 1.83 -16.31
CA SER A 100 4.16 2.33 -15.46
C SER A 100 4.66 3.36 -14.47
N SER A 101 3.81 4.32 -14.13
CA SER A 101 3.99 5.23 -13.01
C SER A 101 3.00 4.84 -11.91
N VAL A 102 3.51 4.50 -10.74
CA VAL A 102 2.69 4.13 -9.57
C VAL A 102 2.66 5.31 -8.62
N THR A 103 1.46 5.73 -8.23
CA THR A 103 1.26 6.79 -7.23
C THR A 103 0.66 6.17 -5.99
N VAL A 104 1.27 6.42 -4.84
CA VAL A 104 0.81 5.91 -3.54
C VAL A 104 0.59 7.08 -2.61
N ARG A 105 -0.64 7.17 -2.08
CA ARG A 105 -1.00 8.20 -1.09
C ARG A 105 -1.47 7.52 0.20
N TYR A 106 -0.92 7.96 1.32
CA TYR A 106 -1.43 7.64 2.65
C TYR A 106 -2.03 8.88 3.25
N THR A 107 -3.20 8.72 3.88
CA THR A 107 -3.89 9.78 4.63
C THR A 107 -4.23 9.19 5.99
N LEU A 108 -3.58 9.65 7.04
CA LEU A 108 -3.70 9.04 8.37
C LEU A 108 -4.06 10.05 9.45
N THR A 109 -4.79 9.57 10.46
CA THR A 109 -5.12 10.29 11.66
C THR A 109 -4.70 9.47 12.87
N GLY A 110 -3.98 10.08 13.82
CA GLY A 110 -3.63 9.42 15.07
C GLY A 110 -4.87 9.27 15.95
N LEU A 111 -4.97 8.15 16.65
CA LEU A 111 -6.09 7.88 17.56
C LEU A 111 -5.78 8.30 19.00
N ASN A 112 -4.54 8.65 19.26
CA ASN A 112 -4.06 9.12 20.56
C ASN A 112 -2.75 9.88 20.34
N LYS A 113 -2.14 10.30 21.44
CA LYS A 113 -0.92 11.11 21.39
C LYS A 113 0.25 10.38 20.71
N GLU A 114 0.44 9.11 21.04
CA GLU A 114 1.50 8.27 20.43
C GLU A 114 1.21 8.05 18.95
N GLY A 115 -0.06 7.85 18.59
CA GLY A 115 -0.48 7.69 17.21
C GLY A 115 -0.24 8.95 16.40
N ASP A 116 -0.50 10.13 16.96
CA ASP A 116 -0.20 11.41 16.30
C ASP A 116 1.30 11.55 16.01
N ALA A 117 2.14 11.17 16.96
CA ALA A 117 3.59 11.21 16.78
C ALA A 117 4.03 10.25 15.67
N PHE A 118 3.48 9.04 15.67
CA PHE A 118 3.75 8.05 14.64
C PHE A 118 3.37 8.58 13.25
N VAL A 119 2.15 9.12 13.12
CA VAL A 119 1.65 9.63 11.83
C VAL A 119 2.52 10.76 11.30
N ARG A 120 2.91 11.70 12.16
CA ARG A 120 3.77 12.81 11.76
C ARG A 120 5.13 12.34 11.26
N GLU A 121 5.73 11.36 11.92
CA GLU A 121 7.02 10.81 11.49
C GLU A 121 6.88 9.99 10.22
N PHE A 122 5.90 9.09 10.16
CA PHE A 122 5.69 8.21 9.00
C PHE A 122 5.45 9.01 7.72
N LEU A 123 4.64 10.07 7.81
CA LEU A 123 4.27 10.89 6.66
C LEU A 123 5.20 12.09 6.44
N SER A 124 6.28 12.21 7.22
CA SER A 124 7.30 13.22 6.96
C SER A 124 7.96 12.92 5.60
N ASP A 125 8.38 13.96 4.89
CA ASP A 125 8.98 13.80 3.57
C ASP A 125 10.18 12.83 3.56
N PRO A 126 11.15 12.92 4.47
CA PRO A 126 12.27 11.99 4.43
C PRO A 126 11.87 10.54 4.71
N HIS A 127 10.98 10.31 5.66
CA HIS A 127 10.56 8.94 6.00
C HIS A 127 9.69 8.35 4.89
N TYR A 128 8.68 9.09 4.43
CA TYR A 128 7.75 8.61 3.42
C TYR A 128 8.46 8.37 2.09
N THR A 129 9.40 9.23 1.73
CA THR A 129 10.21 9.04 0.52
C THR A 129 10.98 7.72 0.58
N ARG A 130 11.63 7.40 1.72
CA ARG A 130 12.33 6.12 1.89
C ARG A 130 11.37 4.93 1.84
N PHE A 131 10.22 5.06 2.46
CA PHE A 131 9.19 4.01 2.48
C PHE A 131 8.73 3.64 1.06
N ILE A 132 8.42 4.64 0.24
CA ILE A 132 7.98 4.42 -1.14
C ILE A 132 9.13 3.96 -2.03
N GLU A 133 10.36 4.42 -1.77
CA GLU A 133 11.54 3.96 -2.51
C GLU A 133 11.81 2.47 -2.24
N GLU A 134 11.51 1.98 -1.03
CA GLU A 134 11.57 0.55 -0.72
C GLU A 134 10.55 -0.23 -1.55
N TRP A 135 9.35 0.32 -1.74
CA TRP A 135 8.33 -0.29 -2.61
C TRP A 135 8.90 -0.47 -4.03
N ARG A 136 9.47 0.59 -4.58
CA ARG A 136 10.06 0.53 -5.92
C ARG A 136 11.13 -0.56 -6.01
N THR A 137 12.01 -0.63 -5.05
CA THR A 137 13.10 -1.60 -5.02
C THR A 137 12.59 -3.03 -4.93
N THR A 138 11.67 -3.30 -4.00
CA THR A 138 11.16 -4.67 -3.78
C THR A 138 10.24 -5.12 -4.92
N ILE A 139 9.43 -4.23 -5.46
CA ILE A 139 8.58 -4.54 -6.62
C ILE A 139 9.44 -4.85 -7.85
N THR A 140 10.45 -4.03 -8.11
CA THR A 140 11.37 -4.25 -9.23
C THR A 140 12.06 -5.60 -9.11
N ALA A 141 12.54 -5.94 -7.91
CA ALA A 141 13.18 -7.23 -7.66
C ALA A 141 12.21 -8.40 -7.87
N ALA A 142 10.96 -8.27 -7.41
CA ALA A 142 9.95 -9.32 -7.57
C ALA A 142 9.61 -9.56 -9.05
N LEU A 143 9.50 -8.51 -9.84
CA LEU A 143 9.22 -8.62 -11.27
C LEU A 143 10.38 -9.26 -12.03
N ARG A 144 11.62 -8.94 -11.68
CA ARG A 144 12.81 -9.56 -12.26
C ARG A 144 12.90 -11.04 -11.91
N ALA A 145 12.60 -11.40 -10.67
CA ALA A 145 12.60 -12.79 -10.23
C ALA A 145 11.56 -13.61 -10.99
N LYS A 146 10.38 -13.06 -11.24
CA LYS A 146 9.33 -13.70 -12.01
C LYS A 146 9.74 -13.94 -13.45
N ASP A 147 10.38 -12.95 -14.10
CA ASP A 147 10.86 -13.07 -15.48
C ASP A 147 11.99 -14.08 -15.60
N ALA A 148 12.81 -14.22 -14.58
CA ALA A 148 13.94 -15.16 -14.56
C ALA A 148 13.54 -16.57 -14.12
N ALA A 149 12.31 -16.79 -13.63
CA ALA A 149 11.86 -18.09 -13.15
C ALA A 149 11.78 -19.09 -14.28
N PRO A 150 12.22 -20.35 -14.08
CA PRO A 150 12.07 -21.41 -15.09
C PRO A 150 10.57 -21.66 -15.35
N ARG A 151 10.27 -21.83 -16.60
CA ARG A 151 8.91 -22.17 -17.04
C ARG A 151 8.67 -23.66 -16.96
#